data_9a638dffa2374882cd0b5bd7ea73e548
#
_entry.id   9a638dffa2374882cd0b5bd7ea73e548
#
_cell.length_a   1.000
_cell.length_b   1.000
_cell.length_c   1.000
_cell.angle_alpha   90.00
_cell.angle_beta   90.00
_cell.angle_gamma   90.00
#
_symmetry.space_group_name_H-M   'P 1'
#
loop_
_entity.id
_entity.type
_entity.pdbx_description
1 polymer ?
#
loop_
_entity_poly.entity_id
_entity_poly.type
_entity_poly.pdbx_seq_one_letter_code
_entity_poly.pdbx_strand_id
1 'polypeptide(L)'
;MKKLLLLVCAAVMSLSASAQAGDKAIGAQLVFGSETNSLGFGVKGQYYFTDHIRGEGSFDYFFKRKGLSMWDVNANVHYLFDVADKFKVYPLAGLGYTNWSYKYEYAGAPVVEGSDGRLAVNLGGGVEYELTKNLNVNAEAKYQIISNYNQLVLGVGVAYKF
;
A
#
# COMPACT_ATOMS: atom_id res chain seq x y z
N MET A 1 16.92 -10.10 -17.30
CA MET A 1 15.99 -9.55 -16.30
C MET A 1 16.18 -10.11 -14.90
N LYS A 2 16.27 -11.44 -14.69
CA LYS A 2 16.51 -12.04 -13.34
C LYS A 2 17.82 -11.58 -12.67
N LYS A 3 18.90 -11.37 -13.45
CA LYS A 3 20.18 -10.89 -12.91
C LYS A 3 20.15 -9.41 -12.49
N LEU A 4 19.35 -8.59 -13.16
CA LEU A 4 19.19 -7.17 -12.79
C LEU A 4 18.40 -7.05 -11.49
N LEU A 5 17.36 -7.86 -11.31
CA LEU A 5 16.57 -7.92 -10.08
C LEU A 5 17.42 -8.33 -8.87
N LEU A 6 18.29 -9.34 -9.05
CA LEU A 6 19.24 -9.79 -8.02
C LEU A 6 20.28 -8.71 -7.67
N LEU A 7 20.76 -7.96 -8.66
CA LEU A 7 21.71 -6.86 -8.45
C LEU A 7 21.07 -5.70 -7.68
N VAL A 8 19.82 -5.36 -8.00
CA VAL A 8 19.04 -4.34 -7.26
C VAL A 8 18.79 -4.79 -5.82
N CYS A 9 18.40 -6.05 -5.61
CA CYS A 9 18.25 -6.62 -4.26
C CYS A 9 19.56 -6.62 -3.47
N ALA A 10 20.68 -6.97 -4.10
CA ALA A 10 21.99 -6.98 -3.44
C ALA A 10 22.50 -5.57 -3.10
N ALA A 11 22.25 -4.58 -3.96
CA ALA A 11 22.59 -3.17 -3.69
C ALA A 11 21.78 -2.58 -2.54
N VAL A 12 20.53 -3.00 -2.39
CA VAL A 12 19.65 -2.55 -1.29
C VAL A 12 20.06 -3.17 0.05
N MET A 13 20.60 -4.39 0.05
CA MET A 13 21.02 -5.11 1.26
C MET A 13 22.33 -4.58 1.90
N SER A 14 23.09 -3.73 1.21
CA SER A 14 24.40 -3.27 1.70
C SER A 14 24.36 -2.02 2.58
N LEU A 15 23.20 -1.43 2.81
CA LEU A 15 23.02 -0.21 3.60
C LEU A 15 22.38 -0.53 4.95
N SER A 16 23.20 -0.67 5.98
CA SER A 16 22.75 -0.88 7.36
C SER A 16 22.42 0.47 8.04
N ALA A 17 21.15 0.67 8.41
CA ALA A 17 20.74 1.81 9.23
C ALA A 17 19.63 1.44 10.22
N SER A 18 19.69 1.98 11.43
CA SER A 18 18.55 2.09 12.34
C SER A 18 17.56 3.11 11.78
N ALA A 19 16.25 2.97 11.98
CA ALA A 19 15.29 3.97 11.55
C ALA A 19 15.57 5.33 12.19
N GLN A 20 16.13 6.24 11.42
CA GLN A 20 16.43 7.62 11.80
C GLN A 20 15.76 8.57 10.81
N ALA A 21 15.58 9.81 11.21
CA ALA A 21 15.14 10.85 10.29
C ALA A 21 16.00 10.87 9.02
N GLY A 22 15.36 10.79 7.85
CA GLY A 22 16.03 10.70 6.56
C GLY A 22 16.08 9.30 5.94
N ASP A 23 15.74 8.25 6.71
CA ASP A 23 15.69 6.88 6.19
C ASP A 23 14.60 6.73 5.12
N LYS A 24 14.85 5.79 4.23
CA LYS A 24 13.92 5.40 3.17
C LYS A 24 13.62 3.93 3.28
N ALA A 25 12.42 3.54 2.87
CA ALA A 25 12.08 2.15 2.74
C ALA A 25 11.30 1.90 1.46
N ILE A 26 11.47 0.71 0.94
CA ILE A 26 10.65 0.20 -0.17
C ILE A 26 9.99 -1.09 0.28
N GLY A 27 8.75 -1.30 -0.11
CA GLY A 27 7.98 -2.45 0.35
C GLY A 27 7.03 -3.00 -0.68
N ALA A 28 6.50 -4.17 -0.35
CA ALA A 28 5.43 -4.82 -1.08
C ALA A 28 4.34 -5.24 -0.09
N GLN A 29 3.11 -5.31 -0.58
CA GLN A 29 1.96 -5.64 0.24
C GLN A 29 0.92 -6.46 -0.52
N LEU A 30 0.22 -7.31 0.21
CA LEU A 30 -1.03 -7.90 -0.23
C LEU A 30 -2.16 -7.07 0.37
N VAL A 31 -3.15 -6.74 -0.44
CA VAL A 31 -4.29 -5.92 -0.05
C VAL A 31 -5.60 -6.64 -0.35
N PHE A 32 -6.61 -6.33 0.45
CA PHE A 32 -7.98 -6.78 0.24
C PHE A 32 -8.92 -5.58 0.28
N GLY A 33 -9.66 -5.35 -0.79
CA GLY A 33 -10.66 -4.29 -0.88
C GLY A 33 -12.06 -4.83 -0.62
N SER A 34 -12.77 -4.24 0.35
CA SER A 34 -14.10 -4.71 0.74
C SER A 34 -15.14 -4.49 -0.35
N GLU A 35 -15.03 -3.42 -1.10
CA GLU A 35 -16.01 -3.05 -2.13
C GLU A 35 -15.89 -3.91 -3.39
N THR A 36 -14.66 -4.11 -3.86
CA THR A 36 -14.38 -5.03 -4.97
C THR A 36 -14.44 -6.49 -4.54
N ASN A 37 -14.41 -6.73 -3.21
CA ASN A 37 -14.31 -8.05 -2.59
C ASN A 37 -13.21 -8.90 -3.26
N SER A 38 -12.06 -8.28 -3.50
CA SER A 38 -10.94 -8.87 -4.21
C SER A 38 -9.62 -8.65 -3.50
N LEU A 39 -8.74 -9.61 -3.68
CA LEU A 39 -7.35 -9.49 -3.30
C LEU A 39 -6.60 -8.64 -4.33
N GLY A 40 -5.52 -8.03 -3.90
CA GLY A 40 -4.63 -7.26 -4.72
C GLY A 40 -3.19 -7.36 -4.25
N PHE A 41 -2.32 -6.78 -5.03
CA PHE A 41 -0.91 -6.63 -4.75
C PHE A 41 -0.52 -5.18 -4.90
N GLY A 42 0.33 -4.70 -3.99
CA GLY A 42 0.82 -3.34 -4.02
C GLY A 42 2.32 -3.22 -3.78
N VAL A 43 2.84 -2.08 -4.18
CA VAL A 43 4.20 -1.64 -3.87
C VAL A 43 4.11 -0.32 -3.11
N LYS A 44 5.07 -0.08 -2.22
CA LYS A 44 5.10 1.14 -1.43
C LYS A 44 6.51 1.66 -1.22
N GLY A 45 6.63 2.98 -1.20
CA GLY A 45 7.83 3.69 -0.82
C GLY A 45 7.55 4.53 0.43
N GLN A 46 8.50 4.55 1.35
CA GLN A 46 8.37 5.26 2.61
C GLN A 46 9.57 6.17 2.83
N TYR A 47 9.31 7.32 3.44
CA TYR A 47 10.33 8.27 3.85
C TYR A 47 10.08 8.72 5.30
N TYR A 48 11.08 8.60 6.15
CA TYR A 48 11.03 8.98 7.55
C TYR A 48 11.47 10.44 7.69
N PHE A 49 10.50 11.34 7.88
CA PHE A 49 10.77 12.76 8.13
C PHE A 49 11.35 12.98 9.52
N THR A 50 10.87 12.22 10.49
CA THR A 50 11.36 12.14 11.86
C THR A 50 11.28 10.69 12.33
N ASP A 51 11.76 10.40 13.53
CA ASP A 51 11.65 9.07 14.15
C ASP A 51 10.18 8.62 14.34
N HIS A 52 9.24 9.57 14.34
CA HIS A 52 7.82 9.31 14.58
C HIS A 52 6.93 9.65 13.38
N ILE A 53 7.38 10.44 12.41
CA ILE A 53 6.57 10.84 11.26
C ILE A 53 7.16 10.24 9.99
N ARG A 54 6.32 9.46 9.32
CA ARG A 54 6.66 8.79 8.06
C ARG A 54 5.64 9.14 6.98
N GLY A 55 6.11 9.51 5.80
CA GLY A 55 5.31 9.57 4.59
C GLY A 55 5.38 8.24 3.85
N GLU A 56 4.27 7.83 3.26
CA GLU A 56 4.18 6.64 2.41
C GLU A 56 3.46 6.97 1.11
N GLY A 57 4.06 6.59 -0.01
CA GLY A 57 3.40 6.50 -1.31
C GLY A 57 3.18 5.03 -1.66
N SER A 58 1.98 4.66 -2.08
CA SER A 58 1.69 3.29 -2.52
C SER A 58 0.93 3.26 -3.84
N PHE A 59 1.12 2.16 -4.56
CA PHE A 59 0.33 1.77 -5.71
C PHE A 59 -0.19 0.36 -5.46
N ASP A 60 -1.51 0.18 -5.50
CA ASP A 60 -2.18 -1.09 -5.26
C ASP A 60 -3.01 -1.47 -6.49
N TYR A 61 -2.92 -2.73 -6.91
CA TYR A 61 -3.71 -3.31 -7.99
C TYR A 61 -4.54 -4.47 -7.45
N PHE A 62 -5.86 -4.36 -7.58
CA PHE A 62 -6.81 -5.38 -7.14
C PHE A 62 -7.19 -6.28 -8.32
N PHE A 63 -7.07 -7.58 -8.11
CA PHE A 63 -7.29 -8.55 -9.16
C PHE A 63 -8.74 -8.53 -9.65
N LYS A 64 -8.87 -8.72 -10.95
CA LYS A 64 -10.18 -8.71 -11.61
C LYS A 64 -11.11 -9.76 -10.99
N ARG A 65 -12.29 -9.30 -10.56
CA ARG A 65 -13.36 -10.15 -10.05
C ARG A 65 -14.70 -9.72 -10.65
N LYS A 66 -15.47 -10.68 -11.18
CA LYS A 66 -16.79 -10.42 -11.80
C LYS A 66 -16.78 -9.29 -12.86
N GLY A 67 -15.70 -9.18 -13.66
CA GLY A 67 -15.60 -8.14 -14.67
C GLY A 67 -15.07 -6.79 -14.20
N LEU A 68 -14.90 -6.59 -12.88
CA LEU A 68 -14.39 -5.36 -12.27
C LEU A 68 -12.92 -5.55 -11.87
N SER A 69 -12.08 -4.61 -12.25
CA SER A 69 -10.71 -4.44 -11.75
C SER A 69 -10.54 -3.03 -11.20
N MET A 70 -9.64 -2.88 -10.24
CA MET A 70 -9.38 -1.60 -9.59
C MET A 70 -7.88 -1.44 -9.37
N TRP A 71 -7.42 -0.21 -9.47
CA TRP A 71 -6.10 0.18 -8.98
C TRP A 71 -6.20 1.51 -8.25
N ASP A 72 -5.31 1.73 -7.30
CA ASP A 72 -5.21 3.00 -6.63
C ASP A 72 -3.76 3.45 -6.41
N VAL A 73 -3.59 4.76 -6.26
CA VAL A 73 -2.37 5.41 -5.83
C VAL A 73 -2.68 6.18 -4.57
N ASN A 74 -1.86 6.04 -3.54
CA ASN A 74 -2.08 6.70 -2.26
C ASN A 74 -0.83 7.45 -1.82
N ALA A 75 -1.05 8.56 -1.13
CA ALA A 75 -0.06 9.30 -0.38
C ALA A 75 -0.58 9.48 1.06
N ASN A 76 0.06 8.83 2.01
CA ASN A 76 -0.34 8.80 3.40
C ASN A 76 0.77 9.34 4.31
N VAL A 77 0.38 9.87 5.45
CA VAL A 77 1.26 10.20 6.56
C VAL A 77 0.92 9.29 7.73
N HIS A 78 1.93 8.71 8.33
CA HIS A 78 1.85 7.84 9.50
C HIS A 78 2.51 8.52 10.69
N TYR A 79 1.90 8.40 11.86
CA TYR A 79 2.52 8.77 13.11
C TYR A 79 2.85 7.52 13.92
N LEU A 80 4.13 7.24 14.10
CA LEU A 80 4.64 6.00 14.69
C LEU A 80 4.73 6.13 16.21
N PHE A 81 4.07 5.23 16.94
CA PHE A 81 4.17 5.06 18.38
C PHE A 81 4.91 3.77 18.69
N ASP A 82 6.01 3.88 19.43
CA ASP A 82 6.71 2.72 19.97
C ASP A 82 5.94 2.20 21.19
N VAL A 83 5.28 1.06 21.07
CA VAL A 83 4.48 0.46 22.16
C VAL A 83 5.18 -0.68 22.85
N ALA A 84 6.16 -1.30 22.20
CA ALA A 84 7.05 -2.31 22.76
C ALA A 84 8.35 -2.34 21.95
N ASP A 85 9.34 -3.11 22.44
CA ASP A 85 10.56 -3.35 21.69
C ASP A 85 10.22 -3.98 20.33
N LYS A 86 10.69 -3.36 19.25
CA LYS A 86 10.44 -3.75 17.84
C LYS A 86 8.99 -3.70 17.39
N PHE A 87 8.05 -3.22 18.21
CA PHE A 87 6.63 -3.16 17.87
C PHE A 87 6.13 -1.72 17.90
N LYS A 88 5.57 -1.28 16.78
CA LYS A 88 5.01 0.05 16.60
C LYS A 88 3.55 -0.03 16.19
N VAL A 89 2.77 0.93 16.61
CA VAL A 89 1.42 1.18 16.09
C VAL A 89 1.39 2.55 15.45
N TYR A 90 0.55 2.73 14.45
CA TYR A 90 0.45 4.02 13.79
C TYR A 90 -0.96 4.30 13.27
N PRO A 91 -1.53 5.45 13.58
CA PRO A 91 -2.59 6.04 12.79
C PRO A 91 -2.03 6.52 11.45
N LEU A 92 -2.88 6.51 10.44
CA LEU A 92 -2.58 7.07 9.13
C LEU A 92 -3.71 7.97 8.65
N ALA A 93 -3.32 9.00 7.92
CA ALA A 93 -4.23 9.86 7.18
C ALA A 93 -3.58 10.24 5.85
N GLY A 94 -4.36 10.38 4.80
CA GLY A 94 -3.82 10.73 3.50
C GLY A 94 -4.86 10.92 2.42
N LEU A 95 -4.35 10.98 1.20
CA LEU A 95 -5.15 11.13 -0.01
C LEU A 95 -4.84 9.97 -0.96
N GLY A 96 -5.82 9.59 -1.74
CA GLY A 96 -5.69 8.59 -2.77
C GLY A 96 -6.40 8.98 -4.05
N TYR A 97 -6.05 8.30 -5.11
CA TYR A 97 -6.79 8.30 -6.35
C TYR A 97 -7.06 6.84 -6.73
N THR A 98 -8.33 6.50 -6.87
CA THR A 98 -8.78 5.15 -7.18
C THR A 98 -9.45 5.14 -8.55
N ASN A 99 -9.13 4.16 -9.36
CA ASN A 99 -9.74 3.96 -10.68
C ASN A 99 -10.32 2.56 -10.79
N TRP A 100 -11.57 2.49 -11.20
CA TRP A 100 -12.27 1.24 -11.50
C TRP A 100 -12.41 1.08 -13.00
N SER A 101 -12.18 -0.14 -13.48
CA SER A 101 -12.44 -0.52 -14.86
C SER A 101 -13.38 -1.70 -14.87
N TYR A 102 -14.45 -1.59 -15.66
CA TYR A 102 -15.43 -2.66 -15.84
C TYR A 102 -15.51 -3.06 -17.30
N LYS A 103 -15.63 -4.36 -17.50
CA LYS A 103 -15.81 -4.93 -18.82
C LYS A 103 -16.84 -6.06 -18.73
N TYR A 104 -17.97 -5.86 -19.42
CA TYR A 104 -19.03 -6.83 -19.52
C TYR A 104 -19.16 -7.31 -20.97
N GLU A 105 -19.03 -8.62 -21.16
CA GLU A 105 -19.28 -9.28 -22.44
C GLU A 105 -20.57 -10.10 -22.31
N TYR A 106 -21.59 -9.73 -23.06
CA TYR A 106 -22.78 -10.53 -23.23
C TYR A 106 -22.75 -11.19 -24.59
N ALA A 107 -23.03 -12.49 -24.64
CA ALA A 107 -23.11 -13.24 -25.91
C ALA A 107 -24.13 -12.59 -26.89
N GLY A 108 -23.61 -12.03 -28.01
CA GLY A 108 -24.41 -11.38 -29.03
C GLY A 108 -24.69 -9.90 -28.83
N ALA A 109 -24.12 -9.25 -27.81
CA ALA A 109 -24.23 -7.81 -27.56
C ALA A 109 -22.85 -7.11 -27.67
N PRO A 110 -22.81 -5.79 -27.95
CA PRO A 110 -21.56 -5.02 -27.93
C PRO A 110 -20.92 -5.09 -26.55
N VAL A 111 -19.59 -5.20 -26.52
CA VAL A 111 -18.81 -5.14 -25.29
C VAL A 111 -18.99 -3.77 -24.65
N VAL A 112 -19.47 -3.74 -23.41
CA VAL A 112 -19.57 -2.52 -22.61
C VAL A 112 -18.34 -2.45 -21.70
N GLU A 113 -17.49 -1.49 -21.94
CA GLU A 113 -16.32 -1.21 -21.10
C GLU A 113 -16.30 0.27 -20.71
N GLY A 114 -15.84 0.54 -19.51
CA GLY A 114 -15.69 1.88 -19.00
C GLY A 114 -14.73 1.93 -17.82
N SER A 115 -14.30 3.13 -17.49
CA SER A 115 -13.50 3.39 -16.31
C SER A 115 -13.99 4.65 -15.61
N ASP A 116 -13.95 4.65 -14.28
CA ASP A 116 -14.28 5.80 -13.45
C ASP A 116 -13.18 5.99 -12.40
N GLY A 117 -12.65 7.18 -12.31
CA GLY A 117 -11.58 7.52 -11.38
C GLY A 117 -12.03 8.61 -10.40
N ARG A 118 -11.69 8.44 -9.12
CA ARG A 118 -12.11 9.34 -8.05
C ARG A 118 -11.01 9.56 -7.02
N LEU A 119 -11.03 10.75 -6.43
CA LEU A 119 -10.21 11.06 -5.28
C LEU A 119 -10.77 10.37 -4.02
N ALA A 120 -9.88 9.93 -3.17
CA ALA A 120 -10.16 9.32 -1.89
C ALA A 120 -9.47 10.10 -0.76
N VAL A 121 -10.12 10.13 0.39
CA VAL A 121 -9.48 10.48 1.67
C VAL A 121 -9.24 9.19 2.42
N ASN A 122 -8.02 8.96 2.84
CA ASN A 122 -7.61 7.78 3.56
C ASN A 122 -7.53 8.07 5.05
N LEU A 123 -8.17 7.26 5.87
CA LEU A 123 -8.06 7.27 7.33
C LEU A 123 -7.91 5.84 7.82
N GLY A 124 -7.01 5.60 8.76
CA GLY A 124 -6.82 4.26 9.26
C GLY A 124 -5.69 4.14 10.25
N GLY A 125 -5.12 2.98 10.32
CA GLY A 125 -3.98 2.68 11.16
C GLY A 125 -3.41 1.31 10.89
N GLY A 126 -2.27 1.05 11.48
CA GLY A 126 -1.59 -0.21 11.33
C GLY A 126 -0.68 -0.53 12.50
N VAL A 127 -0.15 -1.72 12.42
CA VAL A 127 0.88 -2.23 13.33
C VAL A 127 2.08 -2.65 12.52
N GLU A 128 3.25 -2.47 13.07
CA GLU A 128 4.52 -2.79 12.45
C GLU A 128 5.41 -3.52 13.44
N TYR A 129 6.03 -4.60 12.98
CA TYR A 129 7.02 -5.35 13.73
C TYR A 129 8.36 -5.37 13.00
N GLU A 130 9.41 -5.00 13.71
CA GLU A 130 10.76 -4.97 13.19
C GLU A 130 11.39 -6.37 13.29
N LEU A 131 11.42 -7.11 12.16
CA LEU A 131 12.05 -8.43 12.09
C LEU A 131 13.56 -8.33 12.21
N THR A 132 14.14 -7.36 11.51
CA THR A 132 15.54 -7.01 11.58
C THR A 132 15.68 -5.49 11.57
N LYS A 133 16.90 -4.96 11.77
CA LYS A 133 17.16 -3.51 11.73
C LYS A 133 16.66 -2.84 10.42
N ASN A 134 16.60 -3.60 9.34
CA ASN A 134 16.24 -3.11 8.02
C ASN A 134 14.92 -3.66 7.48
N LEU A 135 14.36 -4.72 8.07
CA LEU A 135 13.18 -5.40 7.54
C LEU A 135 12.03 -5.33 8.55
N ASN A 136 10.94 -4.74 8.13
CA ASN A 136 9.69 -4.64 8.88
C ASN A 136 8.58 -5.43 8.20
N VAL A 137 7.71 -6.04 9.00
CA VAL A 137 6.40 -6.52 8.56
C VAL A 137 5.33 -5.63 9.13
N ASN A 138 4.26 -5.41 8.38
CA ASN A 138 3.16 -4.58 8.84
C ASN A 138 1.81 -5.15 8.46
N ALA A 139 0.81 -4.85 9.26
CA ALA A 139 -0.60 -5.03 8.95
C ALA A 139 -1.33 -3.69 9.10
N GLU A 140 -2.20 -3.38 8.16
CA GLU A 140 -2.85 -2.08 8.04
C GLU A 140 -4.32 -2.22 7.72
N ALA A 141 -5.15 -1.39 8.32
CA ALA A 141 -6.56 -1.22 7.99
C ALA A 141 -6.79 0.25 7.62
N LYS A 142 -7.23 0.48 6.41
CA LYS A 142 -7.43 1.82 5.84
C LYS A 142 -8.86 1.94 5.33
N TYR A 143 -9.58 2.96 5.79
CA TYR A 143 -10.88 3.33 5.26
C TYR A 143 -10.69 4.44 4.22
N GLN A 144 -11.11 4.17 3.00
CA GLN A 144 -11.06 5.12 1.90
C GLN A 144 -12.44 5.74 1.73
N ILE A 145 -12.53 7.04 2.01
CA ILE A 145 -13.73 7.85 1.81
C ILE A 145 -13.67 8.36 0.37
N ILE A 146 -14.51 7.80 -0.47
CA ILE A 146 -14.59 8.10 -1.89
C ILE A 146 -16.00 8.56 -2.19
N SER A 147 -16.16 9.59 -3.01
CA SER A 147 -17.49 10.10 -3.37
C SER A 147 -18.38 8.99 -3.93
N ASN A 148 -19.45 8.64 -3.22
CA ASN A 148 -20.40 7.57 -3.48
C ASN A 148 -19.85 6.12 -3.41
N TYR A 149 -18.62 5.92 -2.84
CA TYR A 149 -17.98 4.61 -2.88
C TYR A 149 -16.94 4.42 -1.76
N ASN A 150 -17.40 4.35 -0.53
CA ASN A 150 -16.49 4.13 0.59
C ASN A 150 -16.07 2.67 0.67
N GLN A 151 -14.79 2.42 0.96
CA GLN A 151 -14.30 1.05 1.12
C GLN A 151 -13.35 0.90 2.30
N LEU A 152 -13.31 -0.30 2.86
CA LEU A 152 -12.28 -0.74 3.78
C LEU A 152 -11.22 -1.51 2.98
N VAL A 153 -9.97 -1.12 3.14
CA VAL A 153 -8.82 -1.83 2.58
C VAL A 153 -8.00 -2.39 3.73
N LEU A 154 -7.81 -3.70 3.72
CA LEU A 154 -6.92 -4.41 4.64
C LEU A 154 -5.64 -4.77 3.90
N GLY A 155 -4.51 -4.57 4.53
CA GLY A 155 -3.20 -4.84 3.95
C GLY A 155 -2.27 -5.57 4.90
N VAL A 156 -1.44 -6.45 4.37
CA VAL A 156 -0.27 -6.99 5.06
C VAL A 156 0.93 -6.85 4.14
N GLY A 157 2.06 -6.44 4.69
CA GLY A 157 3.21 -6.14 3.86
C GLY A 157 4.54 -6.26 4.57
N VAL A 158 5.56 -6.11 3.77
CA VAL A 158 6.95 -6.02 4.21
C VAL A 158 7.57 -4.74 3.66
N ALA A 159 8.47 -4.14 4.40
CA ALA A 159 9.24 -2.98 3.96
C ALA A 159 10.70 -3.13 4.36
N TYR A 160 11.59 -2.81 3.44
CA TYR A 160 13.03 -2.80 3.65
C TYR A 160 13.53 -1.36 3.72
N LYS A 161 14.17 -1.03 4.85
CA LYS A 161 14.80 0.27 5.12
C LYS A 161 16.25 0.30 4.63
N PHE A 162 16.67 1.42 4.08
CA PHE A 162 18.04 1.67 3.61
C PHE A 162 18.43 3.13 3.73
#